data_114545303db459e18aa3e24a8132ec72
#
_entry.id   114545303db459e18aa3e24a8132ec72
#
_cell.length_a   1.000
_cell.length_b   1.000
_cell.length_c   1.000
_cell.angle_alpha   90.00
_cell.angle_beta   90.00
_cell.angle_gamma   90.00
#
_symmetry.space_group_name_H-M   'P 1'
#
loop_
_entity.id
_entity.type
_entity.pdbx_description
1 polymer ?
#
loop_
_entity_poly.entity_id
_entity_poly.type
_entity_poly.pdbx_seq_one_letter_code
_entity_poly.pdbx_strand_id
1 'polypeptide(L)'
;MRILITGYGVDATDSPLRSQVADPLRFLGHEVVAVAPTEAAIRWGLDRYSPEILVVVPSAGVPDRSKVRSLTAESGTVALCLHTGPSLIGVPTDLGELADDIREYDLVTVPDRQTLDDYALLGTFRLSLMEPAVHPPAVLESVSSDRKGFMVVGDADPENVDVVMGLDHLDDIVVMGRGWAELPLNVSVVDPLPLPDRGTLFAGASFVVELPPPLMHQSAVGRSPYELGLSSATYEAAVVGTPSVVQERPAVSQVFSPNTEIITYKSLNDLHQLLPVLLADVAELEKVGEAAWSRVTAEHTWSRRWRSLLETWVVDPEVGIDEEVRYLGRSDALTRAS
;
A
#
# COMPACT_ATOMS: atom_id res chain seq x y z
N MET A 1 -22.66 6.57 -7.05
CA MET A 1 -21.90 6.92 -8.28
C MET A 1 -21.64 5.68 -9.09
N ARG A 2 -21.45 5.84 -10.40
CA ARG A 2 -20.99 4.79 -11.32
C ARG A 2 -19.51 5.00 -11.55
N ILE A 3 -18.72 3.96 -11.28
CA ILE A 3 -17.26 4.01 -11.33
C ILE A 3 -16.77 2.92 -12.28
N LEU A 4 -15.98 3.31 -13.27
CA LEU A 4 -15.29 2.41 -14.17
C LEU A 4 -13.85 2.23 -13.67
N ILE A 5 -13.35 1.00 -13.65
CA ILE A 5 -11.98 0.69 -13.23
C ILE A 5 -11.27 0.00 -14.38
N THR A 6 -10.02 0.38 -14.62
CA THR A 6 -9.14 -0.30 -15.57
C THR A 6 -7.73 -0.48 -15.01
N GLY A 7 -7.12 -1.60 -15.34
CA GLY A 7 -5.77 -2.00 -14.89
C GLY A 7 -5.54 -3.49 -15.08
N TYR A 8 -4.32 -3.96 -14.92
CA TYR A 8 -4.01 -5.38 -15.06
C TYR A 8 -4.66 -6.20 -13.94
N GLY A 9 -5.33 -7.29 -14.31
CA GLY A 9 -5.93 -8.24 -13.37
C GLY A 9 -7.17 -7.72 -12.64
N VAL A 10 -7.77 -6.60 -13.04
CA VAL A 10 -8.97 -6.04 -12.38
C VAL A 10 -10.14 -7.04 -12.37
N ASP A 11 -10.20 -7.92 -13.38
CA ASP A 11 -11.26 -8.93 -13.52
C ASP A 11 -10.96 -10.22 -12.75
N ALA A 12 -9.69 -10.43 -12.31
CA ALA A 12 -9.30 -11.64 -11.60
C ALA A 12 -9.84 -11.63 -10.17
N THR A 13 -10.40 -12.75 -9.72
CA THR A 13 -10.92 -12.92 -8.35
C THR A 13 -9.87 -12.68 -7.29
N ASP A 14 -8.60 -12.98 -7.61
CA ASP A 14 -7.46 -12.92 -6.71
C ASP A 14 -6.62 -11.64 -6.89
N SER A 15 -7.10 -10.69 -7.68
CA SER A 15 -6.37 -9.44 -7.92
C SER A 15 -6.35 -8.55 -6.69
N PRO A 16 -5.17 -8.02 -6.29
CA PRO A 16 -5.09 -6.98 -5.26
C PRO A 16 -5.98 -5.77 -5.56
N LEU A 17 -6.18 -5.44 -6.84
CA LEU A 17 -7.03 -4.32 -7.24
C LEU A 17 -8.50 -4.54 -6.90
N ARG A 18 -8.95 -5.78 -6.87
CA ARG A 18 -10.30 -6.09 -6.44
C ARG A 18 -10.49 -5.70 -4.97
N SER A 19 -9.59 -6.14 -4.08
CA SER A 19 -9.67 -5.87 -2.64
C SER A 19 -9.31 -4.43 -2.27
N GLN A 20 -8.50 -3.74 -3.08
CA GLN A 20 -8.08 -2.36 -2.85
C GLN A 20 -9.06 -1.34 -3.44
N VAL A 21 -9.74 -1.66 -4.54
CA VAL A 21 -10.55 -0.71 -5.30
C VAL A 21 -11.99 -1.17 -5.44
N ALA A 22 -12.24 -2.29 -6.13
CA ALA A 22 -13.58 -2.65 -6.54
C ALA A 22 -14.51 -3.00 -5.36
N ASP A 23 -14.07 -3.90 -4.48
CA ASP A 23 -14.88 -4.37 -3.36
C ASP A 23 -15.10 -3.28 -2.29
N PRO A 24 -14.10 -2.46 -1.90
CA PRO A 24 -14.31 -1.30 -1.04
C PRO A 24 -15.30 -0.27 -1.60
N LEU A 25 -15.24 0.03 -2.90
CA LEU A 25 -16.18 0.94 -3.53
C LEU A 25 -17.59 0.37 -3.60
N ARG A 26 -17.74 -0.93 -3.90
CA ARG A 26 -19.06 -1.63 -3.83
C ARG A 26 -19.60 -1.65 -2.41
N PHE A 27 -18.75 -1.87 -1.42
CA PHE A 27 -19.13 -1.81 0.00
C PHE A 27 -19.66 -0.44 0.41
N LEU A 28 -19.16 0.63 -0.21
CA LEU A 28 -19.68 2.00 -0.05
C LEU A 28 -20.99 2.27 -0.83
N GLY A 29 -21.52 1.29 -1.56
CA GLY A 29 -22.76 1.41 -2.31
C GLY A 29 -22.60 2.01 -3.71
N HIS A 30 -21.38 2.06 -4.26
CA HIS A 30 -21.15 2.50 -5.63
C HIS A 30 -21.36 1.36 -6.64
N GLU A 31 -21.85 1.70 -7.83
CA GLU A 31 -21.89 0.78 -8.97
C GLU A 31 -20.50 0.74 -9.61
N VAL A 32 -19.85 -0.42 -9.58
CA VAL A 32 -18.45 -0.56 -10.01
C VAL A 32 -18.34 -1.61 -11.10
N VAL A 33 -17.82 -1.18 -12.24
CA VAL A 33 -17.54 -2.03 -13.41
C VAL A 33 -16.04 -2.02 -13.70
N ALA A 34 -15.48 -3.21 -13.90
CA ALA A 34 -14.10 -3.38 -14.28
C ALA A 34 -14.00 -3.70 -15.78
N VAL A 35 -13.02 -3.13 -16.48
CA VAL A 35 -12.76 -3.39 -17.89
C VAL A 35 -11.26 -3.66 -18.12
N ALA A 36 -10.98 -4.43 -19.15
CA ALA A 36 -9.59 -4.70 -19.56
C ALA A 36 -8.83 -3.38 -19.84
N PRO A 37 -7.51 -3.35 -19.63
CA PRO A 37 -6.68 -2.16 -19.84
C PRO A 37 -6.39 -1.92 -21.34
N THR A 38 -7.43 -1.78 -22.13
CA THR A 38 -7.33 -1.50 -23.58
C THR A 38 -8.23 -0.32 -23.95
N GLU A 39 -7.83 0.45 -24.95
CA GLU A 39 -8.64 1.58 -25.44
C GLU A 39 -10.07 1.17 -25.78
N ALA A 40 -10.22 0.05 -26.49
CA ALA A 40 -11.53 -0.44 -26.91
C ALA A 40 -12.44 -0.77 -25.72
N ALA A 41 -11.90 -1.43 -24.68
CA ALA A 41 -12.64 -1.79 -23.50
C ALA A 41 -13.00 -0.56 -22.64
N ILE A 42 -12.08 0.40 -22.51
CA ILE A 42 -12.34 1.67 -21.80
C ILE A 42 -13.44 2.43 -22.55
N ARG A 43 -13.33 2.64 -23.84
CA ARG A 43 -14.33 3.32 -24.68
C ARG A 43 -15.70 2.66 -24.53
N TRP A 44 -15.76 1.33 -24.67
CA TRP A 44 -16.98 0.57 -24.49
C TRP A 44 -17.59 0.79 -23.10
N GLY A 45 -16.75 0.80 -22.04
CA GLY A 45 -17.19 1.04 -20.69
C GLY A 45 -17.75 2.46 -20.48
N LEU A 46 -17.07 3.47 -21.02
CA LEU A 46 -17.52 4.87 -20.97
C LEU A 46 -18.87 5.04 -21.69
N ASP A 47 -19.01 4.52 -22.90
CA ASP A 47 -20.21 4.62 -23.70
C ASP A 47 -21.40 3.86 -23.05
N ARG A 48 -21.12 2.67 -22.51
CA ARG A 48 -22.18 1.77 -22.02
C ARG A 48 -22.72 2.12 -20.64
N TYR A 49 -21.81 2.59 -19.74
CA TYR A 49 -22.15 2.82 -18.32
C TYR A 49 -22.23 4.30 -17.96
N SER A 50 -21.70 5.20 -18.80
CA SER A 50 -21.62 6.63 -18.51
C SER A 50 -21.14 6.89 -17.07
N PRO A 51 -19.92 6.43 -16.70
CA PRO A 51 -19.43 6.55 -15.34
C PRO A 51 -19.09 8.00 -15.00
N GLU A 52 -19.22 8.36 -13.74
CA GLU A 52 -18.77 9.66 -13.23
C GLU A 52 -17.23 9.70 -13.06
N ILE A 53 -16.64 8.53 -12.75
CA ILE A 53 -15.20 8.39 -12.50
C ILE A 53 -14.66 7.20 -13.28
N LEU A 54 -13.48 7.39 -13.91
CA LEU A 54 -12.62 6.32 -14.41
C LEU A 54 -11.40 6.22 -13.50
N VAL A 55 -11.27 5.12 -12.76
CA VAL A 55 -10.07 4.79 -11.99
C VAL A 55 -9.11 4.02 -12.88
N VAL A 56 -7.94 4.58 -13.12
CA VAL A 56 -6.86 3.96 -13.89
C VAL A 56 -5.77 3.50 -12.93
N VAL A 57 -5.48 2.21 -12.93
CA VAL A 57 -4.31 1.66 -12.23
C VAL A 57 -3.21 1.42 -13.24
N PRO A 58 -2.10 2.17 -13.18
CA PRO A 58 -1.01 2.05 -14.15
C PRO A 58 -0.50 0.62 -14.23
N SER A 59 -0.53 0.06 -15.44
CA SER A 59 -0.10 -1.31 -15.70
C SER A 59 0.15 -1.53 -17.20
N ALA A 60 0.86 -2.61 -17.54
CA ALA A 60 1.05 -2.99 -18.95
C ALA A 60 -0.31 -3.16 -19.66
N GLY A 61 -0.45 -2.53 -20.81
CA GLY A 61 -1.67 -2.57 -21.63
C GLY A 61 -2.63 -1.41 -21.42
N VAL A 62 -2.48 -0.62 -20.35
CA VAL A 62 -3.21 0.65 -20.23
C VAL A 62 -2.80 1.54 -21.41
N PRO A 63 -3.76 2.15 -22.13
CA PRO A 63 -3.46 3.07 -23.23
C PRO A 63 -2.61 4.23 -22.75
N ASP A 64 -1.93 4.87 -23.69
CA ASP A 64 -1.26 6.15 -23.50
C ASP A 64 -2.20 7.13 -22.76
N ARG A 65 -1.65 7.89 -21.82
CA ARG A 65 -2.40 8.74 -20.90
C ARG A 65 -3.11 9.88 -21.62
N SER A 66 -2.51 10.44 -22.67
CA SER A 66 -3.16 11.43 -23.56
C SER A 66 -4.42 10.84 -24.19
N LYS A 67 -4.41 9.54 -24.47
CA LYS A 67 -5.56 8.82 -24.98
C LYS A 67 -6.64 8.62 -23.93
N VAL A 68 -6.25 8.26 -22.70
CA VAL A 68 -7.19 8.22 -21.55
C VAL A 68 -7.84 9.57 -21.37
N ARG A 69 -7.06 10.67 -21.40
CA ARG A 69 -7.55 12.04 -21.28
C ARG A 69 -8.57 12.38 -22.40
N SER A 70 -8.26 12.02 -23.62
CA SER A 70 -9.17 12.25 -24.76
C SER A 70 -10.50 11.53 -24.56
N LEU A 71 -10.46 10.24 -24.17
CA LEU A 71 -11.66 9.43 -23.93
C LEU A 71 -12.53 9.98 -22.81
N THR A 72 -11.91 10.37 -21.69
CA THR A 72 -12.66 10.90 -20.55
C THR A 72 -13.20 12.30 -20.80
N ALA A 73 -12.49 13.14 -21.53
CA ALA A 73 -12.98 14.47 -21.95
C ALA A 73 -14.21 14.38 -22.86
N GLU A 74 -14.25 13.40 -23.80
CA GLU A 74 -15.40 13.17 -24.68
C GLU A 74 -16.66 12.76 -23.88
N SER A 75 -16.51 12.01 -22.79
CA SER A 75 -17.60 11.49 -21.95
C SER A 75 -17.94 12.38 -20.75
N GLY A 76 -17.13 13.38 -20.42
CA GLY A 76 -17.27 14.17 -19.20
C GLY A 76 -16.96 13.39 -17.91
N THR A 77 -16.19 12.30 -18.01
CA THR A 77 -15.81 11.44 -16.90
C THR A 77 -14.53 11.96 -16.23
N VAL A 78 -14.48 11.98 -14.91
CA VAL A 78 -13.25 12.32 -14.16
C VAL A 78 -12.23 11.19 -14.26
N ALA A 79 -11.02 11.48 -14.68
CA ALA A 79 -9.91 10.52 -14.76
C ALA A 79 -9.07 10.56 -13.48
N LEU A 80 -9.10 9.48 -12.70
CA LEU A 80 -8.30 9.29 -11.49
C LEU A 80 -7.22 8.24 -11.73
N CYS A 81 -5.96 8.59 -11.51
CA CYS A 81 -4.85 7.64 -11.50
C CYS A 81 -4.59 7.15 -10.09
N LEU A 82 -4.73 5.85 -9.85
CA LEU A 82 -4.35 5.20 -8.59
C LEU A 82 -2.92 4.68 -8.71
N HIS A 83 -1.95 5.45 -8.25
CA HIS A 83 -0.57 5.01 -8.19
C HIS A 83 -0.33 4.21 -6.89
N THR A 84 0.00 2.94 -7.03
CA THR A 84 0.17 2.01 -5.88
C THR A 84 1.62 1.61 -5.64
N GLY A 85 2.53 2.05 -6.51
CA GLY A 85 3.96 1.74 -6.42
C GLY A 85 4.77 2.86 -5.74
N PRO A 86 6.05 2.63 -5.52
CA PRO A 86 6.96 3.66 -5.03
C PRO A 86 7.09 4.81 -6.05
N SER A 87 7.68 5.92 -5.59
CA SER A 87 7.99 7.06 -6.47
C SER A 87 8.77 6.59 -7.71
N LEU A 88 8.38 7.08 -8.88
CA LEU A 88 9.11 6.85 -10.13
C LEU A 88 10.30 7.80 -10.29
N ILE A 89 10.50 8.76 -9.40
CA ILE A 89 11.67 9.64 -9.38
C ILE A 89 12.86 8.81 -8.93
N GLY A 90 13.89 8.74 -9.79
CA GLY A 90 15.08 7.92 -9.54
C GLY A 90 15.15 6.59 -10.25
N VAL A 91 14.05 6.14 -10.83
CA VAL A 91 14.08 5.17 -11.91
C VAL A 91 14.60 5.89 -13.17
N PRO A 92 15.30 5.21 -14.13
CA PRO A 92 15.68 5.83 -15.40
C PRO A 92 14.43 6.23 -16.20
N THR A 93 13.83 7.35 -15.87
CA THR A 93 12.59 7.89 -16.45
C THR A 93 12.85 9.36 -16.75
N ASP A 94 12.39 9.81 -17.91
CA ASP A 94 12.39 11.24 -18.22
C ASP A 94 11.40 11.95 -17.28
N LEU A 95 11.89 12.84 -16.43
CA LEU A 95 11.07 13.55 -15.47
C LEU A 95 10.06 14.49 -16.16
N GLY A 96 10.39 14.98 -17.35
CA GLY A 96 9.45 15.77 -18.17
C GLY A 96 8.29 14.91 -18.65
N GLU A 97 8.59 13.71 -19.17
CA GLU A 97 7.58 12.75 -19.58
C GLU A 97 6.70 12.32 -18.41
N LEU A 98 7.29 12.03 -17.24
CA LEU A 98 6.54 11.71 -16.03
C LEU A 98 5.61 12.87 -15.60
N ALA A 99 6.10 14.11 -15.67
CA ALA A 99 5.29 15.28 -15.34
C ALA A 99 4.12 15.44 -16.29
N ASP A 100 4.35 15.27 -17.60
CA ASP A 100 3.29 15.34 -18.61
C ASP A 100 2.27 14.21 -18.42
N ASP A 101 2.72 13.03 -18.06
CA ASP A 101 1.88 11.90 -17.74
C ASP A 101 0.94 12.14 -16.55
N ILE A 102 1.44 12.75 -15.48
CA ILE A 102 0.65 13.11 -14.30
C ILE A 102 -0.43 14.13 -14.67
N ARG A 103 -0.12 15.11 -15.54
CA ARG A 103 -1.05 16.17 -15.97
C ARG A 103 -2.26 15.68 -16.74
N GLU A 104 -2.18 14.50 -17.35
CA GLU A 104 -3.29 13.96 -18.13
C GLU A 104 -4.44 13.42 -17.25
N TYR A 105 -4.25 13.31 -15.94
CA TYR A 105 -5.29 12.91 -15.00
C TYR A 105 -5.87 14.12 -14.26
N ASP A 106 -7.15 14.04 -13.94
CA ASP A 106 -7.82 15.05 -13.11
C ASP A 106 -7.37 14.95 -11.63
N LEU A 107 -6.99 13.74 -11.19
CA LEU A 107 -6.45 13.47 -9.87
C LEU A 107 -5.48 12.29 -9.93
N VAL A 108 -4.35 12.39 -9.23
CA VAL A 108 -3.42 11.28 -9.02
C VAL A 108 -3.29 11.01 -7.53
N THR A 109 -3.53 9.76 -7.13
CA THR A 109 -3.27 9.33 -5.75
C THR A 109 -1.91 8.66 -5.65
N VAL A 110 -1.24 8.86 -4.54
CA VAL A 110 0.09 8.30 -4.23
C VAL A 110 0.10 7.58 -2.89
N PRO A 111 0.92 6.51 -2.73
CA PRO A 111 0.83 5.62 -1.58
C PRO A 111 1.50 6.14 -0.31
N ASP A 112 2.37 7.13 -0.41
CA ASP A 112 3.13 7.64 0.71
C ASP A 112 3.51 9.11 0.54
N ARG A 113 3.88 9.72 1.66
CA ARG A 113 4.24 11.14 1.71
C ARG A 113 5.46 11.47 0.86
N GLN A 114 6.43 10.57 0.82
CA GLN A 114 7.63 10.76 0.02
C GLN A 114 7.29 10.88 -1.47
N THR A 115 6.47 9.96 -1.98
CA THR A 115 6.00 10.00 -3.37
C THR A 115 5.19 11.26 -3.66
N LEU A 116 4.38 11.73 -2.70
CA LEU A 116 3.64 12.98 -2.80
C LEU A 116 4.59 14.18 -2.96
N ASP A 117 5.58 14.30 -2.08
CA ASP A 117 6.55 15.39 -2.08
C ASP A 117 7.41 15.35 -3.36
N ASP A 118 7.84 14.17 -3.79
CA ASP A 118 8.60 13.97 -5.03
C ASP A 118 7.81 14.44 -6.26
N TYR A 119 6.54 14.06 -6.36
CA TYR A 119 5.72 14.45 -7.51
C TYR A 119 5.36 15.93 -7.48
N ALA A 120 5.18 16.52 -6.30
CA ALA A 120 4.98 17.96 -6.16
C ALA A 120 6.16 18.80 -6.68
N LEU A 121 7.39 18.26 -6.68
CA LEU A 121 8.56 18.92 -7.26
C LEU A 121 8.51 19.00 -8.80
N LEU A 122 7.76 18.11 -9.47
CA LEU A 122 7.65 18.08 -10.93
C LEU A 122 6.71 19.15 -11.48
N GLY A 123 5.88 19.75 -10.65
CA GLY A 123 4.94 20.80 -11.04
C GLY A 123 3.70 20.87 -10.19
N THR A 124 2.74 21.70 -10.63
CA THR A 124 1.45 21.82 -9.97
C THR A 124 0.48 20.79 -10.53
N PHE A 125 0.11 19.84 -9.70
CA PHE A 125 -0.83 18.75 -10.03
C PHE A 125 -1.88 18.64 -8.92
N ARG A 126 -2.99 17.96 -9.23
CA ARG A 126 -3.91 17.49 -8.20
C ARG A 126 -3.43 16.13 -7.70
N LEU A 127 -2.74 16.15 -6.57
CA LEU A 127 -2.23 14.96 -5.90
C LEU A 127 -3.01 14.71 -4.61
N SER A 128 -3.21 13.46 -4.25
CA SER A 128 -3.77 13.08 -2.97
C SER A 128 -3.01 11.89 -2.38
N LEU A 129 -2.78 11.92 -1.08
CA LEU A 129 -2.20 10.81 -0.36
C LEU A 129 -3.26 9.72 -0.17
N MET A 130 -2.95 8.50 -0.60
CA MET A 130 -3.77 7.32 -0.44
C MET A 130 -2.92 6.16 0.06
N GLU A 131 -2.53 6.25 1.32
CA GLU A 131 -1.69 5.24 1.97
C GLU A 131 -2.29 3.85 1.89
N PRO A 132 -1.48 2.78 1.90
CA PRO A 132 -1.95 1.43 1.98
C PRO A 132 -2.96 1.23 3.10
N ALA A 133 -3.87 0.30 2.89
CA ALA A 133 -4.94 -0.02 3.80
C ALA A 133 -5.36 -1.49 3.59
N VAL A 134 -6.33 -1.97 4.33
CA VAL A 134 -6.86 -3.31 4.19
C VAL A 134 -8.35 -3.30 3.88
N HIS A 135 -8.83 -4.34 3.20
CA HIS A 135 -10.26 -4.64 3.07
C HIS A 135 -10.56 -5.86 3.97
N PRO A 136 -11.09 -5.66 5.19
CA PRO A 136 -11.25 -6.73 6.17
C PRO A 136 -11.97 -7.98 5.61
N PRO A 137 -13.08 -7.88 4.85
CA PRO A 137 -13.74 -9.05 4.30
C PRO A 137 -12.87 -9.93 3.40
N ALA A 138 -11.83 -9.35 2.76
CA ALA A 138 -10.93 -10.11 1.89
C ALA A 138 -9.89 -10.93 2.67
N VAL A 139 -9.70 -10.66 3.95
CA VAL A 139 -8.63 -11.26 4.78
C VAL A 139 -9.20 -12.17 5.87
N LEU A 140 -10.41 -11.91 6.36
CA LEU A 140 -10.99 -12.54 7.56
C LEU A 140 -11.66 -13.91 7.33
N GLU A 141 -11.53 -14.54 6.16
CA GLU A 141 -12.20 -15.82 5.90
C GLU A 141 -11.76 -16.99 6.80
N SER A 142 -10.57 -16.88 7.44
CA SER A 142 -10.12 -17.93 8.37
C SER A 142 -9.12 -17.38 9.40
N VAL A 143 -9.60 -17.09 10.60
CA VAL A 143 -8.70 -16.76 11.73
C VAL A 143 -8.39 -18.04 12.51
N SER A 144 -7.11 -18.44 12.56
CA SER A 144 -6.63 -19.53 13.42
C SER A 144 -6.41 -19.00 14.85
N SER A 145 -6.79 -19.80 15.84
CA SER A 145 -6.48 -19.53 17.25
C SER A 145 -5.13 -20.10 17.70
N ASP A 146 -4.49 -20.94 16.88
CA ASP A 146 -3.27 -21.66 17.23
C ASP A 146 -2.07 -21.05 16.48
N ARG A 147 -1.50 -19.99 17.04
CA ARG A 147 -0.37 -19.25 16.47
C ARG A 147 0.95 -19.89 16.81
N LYS A 148 1.83 -20.03 15.82
CA LYS A 148 3.17 -20.62 15.99
C LYS A 148 4.21 -19.88 15.17
N GLY A 149 5.43 -19.81 15.72
CA GLY A 149 6.56 -19.21 15.04
C GLY A 149 6.27 -17.75 14.60
N PHE A 150 6.89 -17.34 13.54
CA PHE A 150 6.67 -16.00 12.96
C PHE A 150 6.90 -16.00 11.45
N MET A 151 6.36 -14.96 10.82
CA MET A 151 6.57 -14.72 9.39
C MET A 151 7.55 -13.58 9.17
N VAL A 152 8.33 -13.70 8.11
CA VAL A 152 9.16 -12.61 7.57
C VAL A 152 8.61 -12.26 6.19
N VAL A 153 8.28 -11.01 5.95
CA VAL A 153 7.66 -10.54 4.70
C VAL A 153 8.53 -9.48 4.03
N GLY A 154 8.89 -9.72 2.79
CA GLY A 154 9.71 -8.85 1.95
C GLY A 154 10.44 -9.63 0.87
N ASP A 155 10.89 -8.97 -0.19
CA ASP A 155 11.63 -9.60 -1.29
C ASP A 155 13.10 -9.86 -0.91
N ALA A 156 13.73 -10.86 -1.55
CA ALA A 156 15.12 -11.22 -1.35
C ALA A 156 16.04 -10.22 -2.07
N ASP A 157 16.39 -9.16 -1.40
CA ASP A 157 17.53 -8.33 -1.76
C ASP A 157 18.73 -8.62 -0.86
N PRO A 158 19.94 -8.17 -1.18
CA PRO A 158 21.15 -8.51 -0.42
C PRO A 158 21.06 -8.21 1.08
N GLU A 159 20.44 -7.09 1.47
CA GLU A 159 20.32 -6.71 2.89
C GLU A 159 19.29 -7.60 3.60
N ASN A 160 18.15 -7.85 2.96
CA ASN A 160 17.12 -8.74 3.49
C ASN A 160 17.59 -10.20 3.60
N VAL A 161 18.41 -10.65 2.65
CA VAL A 161 19.03 -11.99 2.70
C VAL A 161 19.90 -12.13 3.94
N ASP A 162 20.76 -11.14 4.23
CA ASP A 162 21.59 -11.15 5.44
C ASP A 162 20.74 -11.20 6.73
N VAL A 163 19.60 -10.48 6.75
CA VAL A 163 18.64 -10.55 7.86
C VAL A 163 18.12 -11.97 8.04
N VAL A 164 17.58 -12.57 6.99
CA VAL A 164 16.96 -13.90 7.07
C VAL A 164 17.98 -15.00 7.37
N MET A 165 19.18 -14.93 6.78
CA MET A 165 20.27 -15.86 7.09
C MET A 165 20.71 -15.78 8.55
N GLY A 166 20.62 -14.61 9.17
CA GLY A 166 20.90 -14.45 10.60
C GLY A 166 19.82 -15.05 11.51
N LEU A 167 18.65 -15.40 10.97
CA LEU A 167 17.52 -15.97 11.70
C LEU A 167 17.40 -17.50 11.53
N ASP A 168 18.20 -18.13 10.71
CA ASP A 168 18.10 -19.56 10.33
C ASP A 168 18.27 -20.54 11.50
N HIS A 169 18.72 -20.06 12.65
CA HIS A 169 18.86 -20.80 13.91
C HIS A 169 17.57 -20.84 14.74
N LEU A 170 16.53 -20.11 14.36
CA LEU A 170 15.22 -20.08 15.01
C LEU A 170 14.27 -21.08 14.32
N ASP A 171 13.43 -21.71 15.09
CA ASP A 171 12.43 -22.67 14.60
C ASP A 171 11.14 -21.96 14.12
N ASP A 172 10.38 -22.64 13.28
CA ASP A 172 9.04 -22.23 12.82
C ASP A 172 9.00 -20.83 12.12
N ILE A 173 9.99 -20.56 11.25
CA ILE A 173 10.03 -19.37 10.43
C ILE A 173 9.43 -19.65 9.06
N VAL A 174 8.53 -18.76 8.61
CA VAL A 174 8.04 -18.71 7.23
C VAL A 174 8.45 -17.41 6.59
N VAL A 175 9.16 -17.47 5.47
CA VAL A 175 9.58 -16.29 4.69
C VAL A 175 8.69 -16.16 3.46
N MET A 176 8.04 -15.01 3.27
CA MET A 176 7.18 -14.74 2.12
C MET A 176 7.70 -13.54 1.32
N GLY A 177 7.96 -13.76 0.05
CA GLY A 177 8.44 -12.75 -0.89
C GLY A 177 9.04 -13.38 -2.13
N ARG A 178 9.47 -12.55 -3.08
CA ARG A 178 10.11 -13.00 -4.33
C ARG A 178 11.60 -13.21 -4.14
N GLY A 179 12.16 -14.14 -4.88
CA GLY A 179 13.62 -14.38 -4.96
C GLY A 179 14.19 -15.27 -3.86
N TRP A 180 13.41 -15.71 -2.88
CA TRP A 180 13.87 -16.55 -1.77
C TRP A 180 14.10 -18.01 -2.16
N ALA A 181 13.33 -18.55 -3.10
CA ALA A 181 13.36 -19.96 -3.47
C ALA A 181 14.71 -20.45 -4.04
N GLU A 182 15.54 -19.53 -4.53
CA GLU A 182 16.86 -19.84 -5.11
C GLU A 182 18.00 -19.82 -4.07
N LEU A 183 17.70 -19.42 -2.84
CA LEU A 183 18.70 -19.26 -1.79
C LEU A 183 18.78 -20.52 -0.90
N PRO A 184 19.98 -20.88 -0.40
CA PRO A 184 20.17 -22.03 0.47
C PRO A 184 19.72 -21.74 1.91
N LEU A 185 18.44 -21.48 2.09
CA LEU A 185 17.85 -21.16 3.38
C LEU A 185 17.34 -22.43 4.08
N ASN A 186 17.47 -22.49 5.40
CA ASN A 186 16.93 -23.57 6.23
C ASN A 186 15.57 -23.16 6.87
N VAL A 187 14.77 -22.41 6.13
CA VAL A 187 13.45 -21.90 6.56
C VAL A 187 12.39 -22.24 5.52
N SER A 188 11.14 -22.23 5.91
CA SER A 188 10.03 -22.38 4.96
C SER A 188 9.87 -21.14 4.08
N VAL A 189 9.93 -21.33 2.78
CA VAL A 189 9.78 -20.23 1.79
C VAL A 189 8.44 -20.36 1.08
N VAL A 190 7.73 -19.24 0.95
CA VAL A 190 6.44 -19.14 0.27
C VAL A 190 6.49 -17.99 -0.71
N ASP A 191 6.09 -18.22 -1.95
CA ASP A 191 5.85 -17.16 -2.92
C ASP A 191 4.72 -16.23 -2.46
N PRO A 192 4.67 -14.97 -2.94
CA PRO A 192 3.57 -14.06 -2.61
C PRO A 192 2.21 -14.68 -2.94
N LEU A 193 1.36 -14.83 -1.94
CA LEU A 193 0.04 -15.43 -2.04
C LEU A 193 -1.06 -14.40 -2.28
N PRO A 194 -2.18 -14.79 -2.90
CA PRO A 194 -3.39 -13.99 -2.94
C PRO A 194 -3.96 -13.78 -1.53
N LEU A 195 -4.86 -12.80 -1.39
CA LEU A 195 -5.30 -12.32 -0.07
C LEU A 195 -5.92 -13.38 0.79
N PRO A 196 -6.88 -14.20 0.56
CA PRO A 196 -7.40 -15.10 1.59
C PRO A 196 -6.34 -16.03 2.18
N ASP A 197 -5.47 -16.58 1.33
CA ASP A 197 -4.41 -17.51 1.75
C ASP A 197 -3.34 -16.79 2.59
N ARG A 198 -2.96 -15.58 2.18
CA ARG A 198 -2.01 -14.75 2.93
C ARG A 198 -2.57 -14.36 4.30
N GLY A 199 -3.84 -14.01 4.39
CA GLY A 199 -4.54 -13.75 5.66
C GLY A 199 -4.51 -14.95 6.60
N THR A 200 -4.68 -16.15 6.07
CA THR A 200 -4.58 -17.41 6.84
C THR A 200 -3.18 -17.62 7.40
N LEU A 201 -2.14 -17.37 6.61
CA LEU A 201 -0.76 -17.45 7.08
C LEU A 201 -0.48 -16.43 8.20
N PHE A 202 -0.90 -15.18 8.00
CA PHE A 202 -0.73 -14.16 9.04
C PHE A 202 -1.46 -14.54 10.34
N ALA A 203 -2.69 -15.03 10.24
CA ALA A 203 -3.46 -15.46 11.42
C ALA A 203 -2.80 -16.63 12.17
N GLY A 204 -2.03 -17.49 11.48
CA GLY A 204 -1.30 -18.61 12.08
C GLY A 204 0.05 -18.24 12.70
N ALA A 205 0.58 -17.05 12.42
CA ALA A 205 1.85 -16.58 12.96
C ALA A 205 1.67 -15.85 14.30
N SER A 206 2.64 -15.96 15.20
CA SER A 206 2.65 -15.21 16.46
C SER A 206 2.90 -13.71 16.21
N PHE A 207 3.71 -13.39 15.24
CA PHE A 207 3.95 -12.02 14.74
C PHE A 207 4.49 -12.04 13.31
N VAL A 208 4.51 -10.88 12.65
CA VAL A 208 5.05 -10.69 11.30
C VAL A 208 6.20 -9.69 11.36
N VAL A 209 7.37 -10.05 10.84
CA VAL A 209 8.50 -9.14 10.62
C VAL A 209 8.39 -8.57 9.21
N GLU A 210 8.17 -7.27 9.07
CA GLU A 210 8.23 -6.58 7.79
C GLU A 210 9.68 -6.19 7.50
N LEU A 211 10.25 -6.73 6.44
CA LEU A 211 11.55 -6.30 5.96
C LEU A 211 11.43 -4.96 5.22
N PRO A 212 12.45 -4.10 5.33
CA PRO A 212 12.45 -2.84 4.59
C PRO A 212 12.41 -3.11 3.08
N PRO A 213 11.80 -2.22 2.28
CA PRO A 213 11.86 -2.35 0.83
C PRO A 213 13.31 -2.21 0.33
N PRO A 214 13.64 -2.83 -0.82
CA PRO A 214 15.00 -2.81 -1.37
C PRO A 214 15.56 -1.40 -1.55
N LEU A 215 16.86 -1.23 -1.28
CA LEU A 215 17.59 0.04 -1.49
C LEU A 215 17.55 0.53 -2.95
N MET A 216 17.25 -0.34 -3.91
CA MET A 216 17.08 0.02 -5.34
C MET A 216 15.95 1.02 -5.59
N HIS A 217 15.07 1.23 -4.62
CA HIS A 217 14.05 2.27 -4.65
C HIS A 217 14.51 3.58 -3.97
N GLN A 218 15.82 3.76 -3.74
CA GLN A 218 16.36 5.07 -3.38
C GLN A 218 16.02 6.04 -4.52
N SER A 219 15.24 7.06 -4.20
CA SER A 219 14.93 8.11 -5.17
C SER A 219 16.24 8.76 -5.66
N ALA A 220 16.24 9.31 -6.89
CA ALA A 220 17.36 10.09 -7.43
C ALA A 220 17.79 11.26 -6.52
N VAL A 221 17.01 11.57 -5.51
CA VAL A 221 17.23 12.64 -4.53
C VAL A 221 18.04 12.15 -3.32
N GLY A 222 18.50 10.88 -3.32
CA GLY A 222 19.40 10.33 -2.27
C GLY A 222 18.72 10.11 -0.92
N ARG A 223 17.41 9.92 -0.91
CA ARG A 223 16.62 9.70 0.32
C ARG A 223 16.65 8.23 0.74
N SER A 224 16.59 8.02 2.04
CA SER A 224 16.64 6.70 2.65
C SER A 224 15.32 5.92 2.43
N PRO A 225 15.36 4.60 2.19
CA PRO A 225 14.18 3.74 2.18
C PRO A 225 13.37 3.80 3.49
N TYR A 226 13.97 4.30 4.56
CA TYR A 226 13.31 4.53 5.86
C TYR A 226 12.24 5.65 5.83
N GLU A 227 12.15 6.43 4.76
CA GLU A 227 11.12 7.44 4.57
C GLU A 227 9.84 6.88 3.90
N LEU A 228 9.90 5.65 3.40
CA LEU A 228 8.76 4.98 2.78
C LEU A 228 7.69 4.59 3.80
N GLY A 229 6.45 4.54 3.34
CA GLY A 229 5.30 4.09 4.12
C GLY A 229 5.40 2.62 4.55
N LEU A 230 4.41 2.17 5.33
CA LEU A 230 4.27 0.76 5.69
C LEU A 230 3.73 -0.04 4.50
N SER A 231 4.12 -1.30 4.40
CA SER A 231 3.58 -2.19 3.36
C SER A 231 2.14 -2.63 3.68
N SER A 232 1.43 -3.13 2.67
CA SER A 232 0.09 -3.71 2.87
C SER A 232 0.08 -4.87 3.86
N ALA A 233 1.20 -5.61 3.95
CA ALA A 233 1.33 -6.75 4.85
C ALA A 233 1.14 -6.38 6.32
N THR A 234 1.63 -5.21 6.74
CA THR A 234 1.43 -4.70 8.10
C THR A 234 -0.05 -4.49 8.44
N TYR A 235 -0.82 -3.92 7.52
CA TYR A 235 -2.27 -3.72 7.72
C TYR A 235 -3.04 -5.04 7.66
N GLU A 236 -2.62 -5.96 6.79
CA GLU A 236 -3.23 -7.28 6.65
C GLU A 236 -2.96 -8.18 7.86
N ALA A 237 -1.76 -8.12 8.44
CA ALA A 237 -1.44 -8.79 9.70
C ALA A 237 -2.27 -8.20 10.86
N ALA A 238 -2.34 -6.88 10.94
CA ALA A 238 -3.09 -6.21 11.99
C ALA A 238 -4.59 -6.54 11.95
N VAL A 239 -5.22 -6.67 10.77
CA VAL A 239 -6.65 -6.99 10.67
C VAL A 239 -7.01 -8.40 11.13
N VAL A 240 -6.07 -9.33 11.15
CA VAL A 240 -6.22 -10.66 11.77
C VAL A 240 -5.71 -10.72 13.19
N GLY A 241 -5.38 -9.57 13.79
CA GLY A 241 -4.89 -9.44 15.16
C GLY A 241 -3.46 -9.96 15.36
N THR A 242 -2.66 -10.08 14.29
CA THR A 242 -1.25 -10.48 14.36
C THR A 242 -0.38 -9.24 14.44
N PRO A 243 0.43 -9.05 15.50
CA PRO A 243 1.28 -7.89 15.62
C PRO A 243 2.40 -7.89 14.58
N SER A 244 2.76 -6.71 14.11
CA SER A 244 3.90 -6.53 13.19
C SER A 244 5.12 -5.99 13.92
N VAL A 245 6.29 -6.45 13.50
CA VAL A 245 7.62 -6.00 13.92
C VAL A 245 8.27 -5.31 12.73
N VAL A 246 8.49 -4.02 12.82
CA VAL A 246 8.95 -3.20 11.70
C VAL A 246 10.18 -2.37 12.09
N GLN A 247 11.01 -2.03 11.12
CA GLN A 247 12.10 -1.10 11.40
C GLN A 247 11.56 0.29 11.72
N GLU A 248 12.11 0.92 12.78
CA GLU A 248 11.72 2.26 13.20
C GLU A 248 11.97 3.28 12.08
N ARG A 249 10.92 4.00 11.70
CA ARG A 249 10.94 5.05 10.70
C ARG A 249 9.79 6.04 10.93
N PRO A 250 9.88 7.30 10.45
CA PRO A 250 8.85 8.32 10.71
C PRO A 250 7.43 7.90 10.30
N ALA A 251 7.28 7.17 9.20
CA ALA A 251 5.98 6.70 8.71
C ALA A 251 5.27 5.76 9.70
N VAL A 252 6.01 5.01 10.54
CA VAL A 252 5.41 4.11 11.52
C VAL A 252 4.57 4.88 12.53
N SER A 253 5.16 5.92 13.13
CA SER A 253 4.48 6.73 14.17
C SER A 253 3.35 7.61 13.63
N GLN A 254 3.25 7.80 12.32
CA GLN A 254 2.12 8.48 11.69
C GLN A 254 0.88 7.59 11.61
N VAL A 255 1.06 6.27 11.56
CA VAL A 255 0.00 5.28 11.36
C VAL A 255 -0.34 4.54 12.65
N PHE A 256 0.67 4.06 13.36
CA PHE A 256 0.55 3.25 14.56
C PHE A 256 1.31 3.87 15.74
N SER A 257 0.87 3.59 16.96
CA SER A 257 1.60 3.93 18.19
C SER A 257 2.69 2.89 18.45
N PRO A 258 4.00 3.25 18.32
CA PRO A 258 5.09 2.30 18.55
C PRO A 258 5.02 1.65 19.95
N ASN A 259 5.33 0.36 20.02
CA ASN A 259 5.30 -0.48 21.21
C ASN A 259 3.93 -0.61 21.92
N THR A 260 2.85 -0.16 21.25
CA THR A 260 1.47 -0.33 21.71
C THR A 260 0.62 -1.00 20.64
N GLU A 261 0.70 -0.51 19.40
CA GLU A 261 -0.07 -1.00 18.24
C GLU A 261 0.84 -1.68 17.22
N ILE A 262 2.16 -1.46 17.31
CA ILE A 262 3.18 -2.04 16.44
C ILE A 262 4.50 -2.14 17.20
N ILE A 263 5.29 -3.15 16.95
CA ILE A 263 6.59 -3.35 17.58
C ILE A 263 7.67 -2.79 16.65
N THR A 264 8.63 -2.04 17.19
CA THR A 264 9.70 -1.44 16.37
C THR A 264 11.09 -1.91 16.79
N TYR A 265 12.00 -2.00 15.82
CA TYR A 265 13.42 -2.23 16.04
C TYR A 265 14.26 -1.19 15.28
N LYS A 266 15.47 -0.87 15.77
CA LYS A 266 16.34 0.16 15.19
C LYS A 266 17.40 -0.39 14.25
N SER A 267 17.88 -1.57 14.51
CA SER A 267 18.95 -2.23 13.75
C SER A 267 18.72 -3.73 13.69
N LEU A 268 19.43 -4.39 12.79
CA LEU A 268 19.41 -5.85 12.68
C LEU A 268 19.81 -6.53 14.00
N ASN A 269 20.81 -5.99 14.68
CA ASN A 269 21.23 -6.52 15.99
C ASN A 269 20.13 -6.36 17.05
N ASP A 270 19.41 -5.26 17.01
CA ASP A 270 18.25 -5.03 17.89
C ASP A 270 17.12 -6.03 17.58
N LEU A 271 16.82 -6.27 16.29
CA LEU A 271 15.87 -7.30 15.85
C LEU A 271 16.27 -8.69 16.40
N HIS A 272 17.52 -9.12 16.21
CA HIS A 272 18.00 -10.43 16.69
C HIS A 272 17.84 -10.59 18.21
N GLN A 273 18.03 -9.53 18.99
CA GLN A 273 17.83 -9.56 20.44
C GLN A 273 16.34 -9.56 20.83
N LEU A 274 15.52 -8.91 20.03
CA LEU A 274 14.08 -8.76 20.29
C LEU A 274 13.30 -10.04 20.01
N LEU A 275 13.60 -10.78 18.93
CA LEU A 275 12.81 -11.93 18.50
C LEU A 275 12.67 -13.02 19.56
N PRO A 276 13.72 -13.50 20.27
CA PRO A 276 13.58 -14.48 21.35
C PRO A 276 12.70 -13.98 22.51
N VAL A 277 12.73 -12.68 22.79
CA VAL A 277 11.89 -12.08 23.83
C VAL A 277 10.42 -12.10 23.43
N LEU A 278 10.12 -11.75 22.17
CA LEU A 278 8.77 -11.78 21.63
C LEU A 278 8.19 -13.20 21.61
N LEU A 279 8.98 -14.18 21.19
CA LEU A 279 8.56 -15.59 21.18
C LEU A 279 8.23 -16.11 22.58
N ALA A 280 8.82 -15.54 23.63
CA ALA A 280 8.58 -15.92 25.02
C ALA A 280 7.39 -15.19 25.66
N ASP A 281 6.94 -14.05 25.11
CA ASP A 281 5.90 -13.20 25.70
C ASP A 281 4.63 -13.14 24.84
N VAL A 282 3.90 -14.25 24.81
CA VAL A 282 2.65 -14.39 24.05
C VAL A 282 1.60 -13.37 24.52
N ALA A 283 1.55 -13.06 25.81
CA ALA A 283 0.54 -12.13 26.34
C ALA A 283 0.75 -10.69 25.85
N GLU A 284 1.99 -10.25 25.73
CA GLU A 284 2.26 -8.91 25.17
C GLU A 284 1.99 -8.89 23.64
N LEU A 285 2.30 -9.97 22.92
CA LEU A 285 1.95 -10.09 21.49
C LEU A 285 0.44 -10.01 21.26
N GLU A 286 -0.37 -10.72 22.05
CA GLU A 286 -1.82 -10.66 21.96
C GLU A 286 -2.35 -9.25 22.18
N LYS A 287 -1.83 -8.54 23.17
CA LYS A 287 -2.23 -7.18 23.52
C LYS A 287 -1.88 -6.17 22.41
N VAL A 288 -0.68 -6.27 21.84
CA VAL A 288 -0.28 -5.44 20.69
C VAL A 288 -1.13 -5.77 19.46
N GLY A 289 -1.39 -7.06 19.20
CA GLY A 289 -2.23 -7.50 18.10
C GLY A 289 -3.68 -7.00 18.20
N GLU A 290 -4.28 -7.01 19.40
CA GLU A 290 -5.62 -6.46 19.65
C GLU A 290 -5.66 -4.93 19.43
N ALA A 291 -4.65 -4.22 19.90
CA ALA A 291 -4.54 -2.78 19.69
C ALA A 291 -4.35 -2.44 18.21
N ALA A 292 -3.49 -3.17 17.48
CA ALA A 292 -3.29 -3.04 16.05
C ALA A 292 -4.59 -3.31 15.26
N TRP A 293 -5.31 -4.38 15.60
CA TRP A 293 -6.61 -4.71 15.00
C TRP A 293 -7.63 -3.59 15.20
N SER A 294 -7.75 -3.07 16.43
CA SER A 294 -8.64 -1.96 16.74
C SER A 294 -8.31 -0.72 15.91
N ARG A 295 -7.03 -0.37 15.82
CA ARG A 295 -6.54 0.77 15.03
C ARG A 295 -6.85 0.62 13.55
N VAL A 296 -6.49 -0.52 12.95
CA VAL A 296 -6.65 -0.76 11.51
C VAL A 296 -8.13 -0.80 11.09
N THR A 297 -8.97 -1.49 11.85
CA THR A 297 -10.41 -1.56 11.54
C THR A 297 -11.10 -0.21 11.70
N ALA A 298 -10.66 0.61 12.66
CA ALA A 298 -11.21 1.94 12.87
C ALA A 298 -10.75 2.96 11.82
N GLU A 299 -9.49 2.92 11.33
CA GLU A 299 -8.91 4.06 10.61
C GLU A 299 -8.25 3.71 9.27
N HIS A 300 -7.79 2.45 9.08
CA HIS A 300 -6.95 2.09 7.95
C HIS A 300 -7.59 1.05 7.02
N THR A 301 -8.85 1.26 6.65
CA THR A 301 -9.53 0.43 5.66
C THR A 301 -9.62 1.12 4.29
N TRP A 302 -9.56 0.35 3.20
CA TRP A 302 -9.74 0.87 1.86
C TRP A 302 -11.08 1.59 1.68
N SER A 303 -12.14 1.13 2.34
CA SER A 303 -13.44 1.83 2.29
C SER A 303 -13.36 3.23 2.90
N ARG A 304 -12.58 3.44 3.97
CA ARG A 304 -12.38 4.79 4.53
C ARG A 304 -11.53 5.65 3.61
N ARG A 305 -10.45 5.11 3.03
CA ARG A 305 -9.62 5.86 2.07
C ARG A 305 -10.45 6.34 0.89
N TRP A 306 -11.21 5.42 0.27
CA TRP A 306 -12.09 5.76 -0.84
C TRP A 306 -13.17 6.77 -0.46
N ARG A 307 -13.82 6.61 0.70
CA ARG A 307 -14.82 7.57 1.16
C ARG A 307 -14.23 8.97 1.30
N SER A 308 -13.13 9.10 2.03
CA SER A 308 -12.45 10.37 2.22
C SER A 308 -12.06 11.03 0.90
N LEU A 309 -11.45 10.26 -0.02
CA LEU A 309 -11.07 10.75 -1.33
C LEU A 309 -12.29 11.26 -2.12
N LEU A 310 -13.36 10.47 -2.20
CA LEU A 310 -14.55 10.82 -2.98
C LEU A 310 -15.30 12.01 -2.38
N GLU A 311 -15.39 12.12 -1.06
CA GLU A 311 -16.00 13.27 -0.38
C GLU A 311 -15.21 14.56 -0.62
N THR A 312 -13.89 14.49 -0.58
CA THR A 312 -13.03 15.68 -0.72
C THR A 312 -12.92 16.15 -2.17
N TRP A 313 -12.72 15.24 -3.13
CA TRP A 313 -12.34 15.60 -4.49
C TRP A 313 -13.48 15.60 -5.51
N VAL A 314 -14.50 14.79 -5.30
CA VAL A 314 -15.60 14.64 -6.27
C VAL A 314 -16.80 15.53 -5.90
N VAL A 315 -17.06 15.68 -4.60
CA VAL A 315 -18.19 16.49 -4.11
C VAL A 315 -17.84 17.98 -4.10
N ASP A 316 -16.59 18.32 -3.77
CA ASP A 316 -16.10 19.69 -3.79
C ASP A 316 -14.61 19.74 -4.22
N PRO A 317 -14.34 19.77 -5.53
CA PRO A 317 -12.98 19.78 -6.05
C PRO A 317 -12.19 21.05 -5.68
N GLU A 318 -12.85 22.15 -5.27
CA GLU A 318 -12.16 23.38 -4.83
C GLU A 318 -11.71 23.27 -3.37
N VAL A 319 -12.46 22.58 -2.51
CA VAL A 319 -12.07 22.34 -1.10
C VAL A 319 -10.83 21.46 -1.00
N GLY A 320 -10.68 20.49 -1.88
CA GLY A 320 -9.48 19.63 -1.93
C GLY A 320 -8.18 20.42 -2.12
N ILE A 321 -8.21 21.44 -2.97
CA ILE A 321 -7.04 22.31 -3.24
C ILE A 321 -6.65 23.12 -1.98
N ASP A 322 -7.63 23.63 -1.25
CA ASP A 322 -7.40 24.43 -0.04
C ASP A 322 -6.88 23.59 1.14
N GLU A 323 -7.30 22.36 1.30
CA GLU A 323 -6.79 21.46 2.34
C GLU A 323 -5.35 21.01 2.06
N GLU A 324 -5.02 20.77 0.81
CA GLU A 324 -3.66 20.37 0.42
C GLU A 324 -2.66 21.52 0.57
N VAL A 325 -3.06 22.75 0.20
CA VAL A 325 -2.28 23.97 0.45
C VAL A 325 -2.11 24.22 1.95
N ARG A 326 -3.13 23.99 2.78
CA ARG A 326 -3.04 24.10 4.23
C ARG A 326 -2.13 23.02 4.85
N TYR A 327 -2.10 21.82 4.27
CA TYR A 327 -1.25 20.74 4.74
C TYR A 327 0.23 21.03 4.46
N LEU A 328 0.55 21.53 3.27
CA LEU A 328 1.90 22.01 2.90
C LEU A 328 2.35 23.17 3.78
N GLY A 329 1.46 24.12 4.09
CA GLY A 329 1.75 25.25 5.00
C GLY A 329 1.98 24.84 6.46
N ARG A 330 1.44 23.72 6.92
CA ARG A 330 1.72 23.18 8.26
C ARG A 330 3.08 22.47 8.35
N SER A 331 3.54 21.86 7.25
CA SER A 331 4.89 21.27 7.19
C SER A 331 5.97 22.34 7.35
N ASP A 332 5.81 23.51 6.72
CA ASP A 332 6.74 24.62 6.87
C ASP A 332 6.78 25.21 8.29
N ALA A 333 5.68 25.14 9.03
CA ALA A 333 5.62 25.60 10.42
C ALA A 333 6.37 24.67 11.40
N LEU A 334 6.41 23.36 11.13
CA LEU A 334 7.13 22.39 11.94
C LEU A 334 8.65 22.43 11.68
N THR A 335 9.08 22.76 10.46
CA THR A 335 10.50 22.90 10.10
C THR A 335 11.15 24.16 10.65
N ARG A 336 10.37 25.18 11.02
CA ARG A 336 10.86 26.43 11.62
C ARG A 336 10.87 26.44 13.15
N ALA A 337 10.39 25.39 13.79
CA ALA A 337 10.34 25.25 15.25
C ALA A 337 11.40 24.25 15.81
N SER A 338 12.27 23.74 14.97
CA SER A 338 13.49 22.98 15.29
C SER A 338 14.72 23.81 14.92
#